data_afe06bb5b14bad48279d826fc8691d31
#
_entry.id   afe06bb5b14bad48279d826fc8691d31
#
_cell.length_a   1.000
_cell.length_b   1.000
_cell.length_c   1.000
_cell.angle_alpha   90.00
_cell.angle_beta   90.00
_cell.angle_gamma   90.00
#
_symmetry.space_group_name_H-M   'P 1'
#
loop_
_entity.id
_entity.type
_entity.pdbx_description
1 polymer ?
#
loop_
_entity_poly.entity_id
_entity_poly.type
_entity_poly.pdbx_seq_one_letter_code
_entity_poly.pdbx_strand_id
1 'polypeptide(L)'
;MTAGMIAERLGVSSKTISRELPRVEMVLKPYGLELLRKTGAGIRIAGNPSKIEDLRQDVMNTETSAFTPQQRQVILAGQLLRAAEPIKLFSLASELQVTDGTVSHDLDKLEEWFRQRGLLLVRRPGLGAYVKGSERDIRRALVEIVYANLDEERLLQLFHGAISDAHESWGAAERYLLNLVDEQMIHDLEHLVHEMESGLPHHLSDTAFIGLVVHLSLAIQRMQKHEDIHIDAQTLAILRKRREYQLAAELAQRIASKFTIEVPEDEVGYIAMHLMGARSLYRKDDHQIASVMDNFHLVRLARSIMKCAEQETGKKLLDNKELFLGLVNHLGPSISRLRMHMDIRNPLLKEMQSTYPQLMELARKAVKPVEQELGETFPEAEIAYIAMHLSAALTERHEAKMQPARVIVACQTGMGTSRMLAAGLRQTYEEIEIVDLVSALQVNRDYARRMEADFVISTVPIPWSPLPVVVTTPLLDAADKARIEKELMRQADHRTHHVTAVKDREAIPFVESLRRMDAYNQAIQSLLRHFF
;
A
#
# COMPACT_ATOMS: atom_id res chain seq x y z
N MET A 1 -42.74 1.16 8.77
CA MET A 1 -42.04 0.78 7.52
C MET A 1 -42.68 -0.49 6.98
N THR A 2 -42.74 -0.70 5.65
CA THR A 2 -43.22 -1.98 5.09
C THR A 2 -42.07 -2.99 5.04
N ALA A 3 -42.37 -4.30 4.97
CA ALA A 3 -41.36 -5.35 4.81
C ALA A 3 -40.50 -5.12 3.54
N GLY A 4 -41.10 -4.57 2.47
CA GLY A 4 -40.39 -4.22 1.25
C GLY A 4 -39.35 -3.10 1.47
N MET A 5 -39.74 -2.01 2.18
CA MET A 5 -38.82 -0.91 2.50
C MET A 5 -37.68 -1.34 3.41
N ILE A 6 -37.94 -2.26 4.35
CA ILE A 6 -36.90 -2.82 5.23
C ILE A 6 -35.95 -3.71 4.40
N ALA A 7 -36.51 -4.53 3.51
CA ALA A 7 -35.75 -5.41 2.62
C ALA A 7 -34.81 -4.62 1.70
N GLU A 8 -35.31 -3.56 1.07
CA GLU A 8 -34.53 -2.67 0.21
C GLU A 8 -33.37 -2.01 0.98
N ARG A 9 -33.66 -1.49 2.19
CA ARG A 9 -32.65 -0.83 3.05
C ARG A 9 -31.56 -1.77 3.55
N LEU A 10 -31.88 -3.07 3.73
CA LEU A 10 -30.96 -4.10 4.23
C LEU A 10 -30.35 -4.96 3.10
N GLY A 11 -30.68 -4.71 1.83
CA GLY A 11 -30.17 -5.47 0.69
C GLY A 11 -30.62 -6.94 0.67
N VAL A 12 -31.79 -7.27 1.23
CA VAL A 12 -32.32 -8.64 1.34
C VAL A 12 -33.72 -8.77 0.70
N SER A 13 -34.24 -10.01 0.57
CA SER A 13 -35.59 -10.20 0.05
C SER A 13 -36.68 -9.91 1.11
N SER A 14 -37.88 -9.44 0.67
CA SER A 14 -39.02 -9.27 1.57
C SER A 14 -39.44 -10.58 2.26
N LYS A 15 -39.19 -11.72 1.62
CA LYS A 15 -39.40 -13.06 2.18
C LYS A 15 -38.45 -13.34 3.34
N THR A 16 -37.20 -12.89 3.22
CA THR A 16 -36.19 -12.97 4.30
C THR A 16 -36.66 -12.15 5.50
N ILE A 17 -37.09 -10.90 5.29
CA ILE A 17 -37.64 -10.08 6.38
C ILE A 17 -38.80 -10.78 7.07
N SER A 18 -39.77 -11.28 6.31
CA SER A 18 -40.94 -11.96 6.89
C SER A 18 -40.58 -13.19 7.74
N ARG A 19 -39.54 -13.92 7.37
CA ARG A 19 -39.03 -15.08 8.10
C ARG A 19 -38.34 -14.69 9.41
N GLU A 20 -37.66 -13.54 9.44
CA GLU A 20 -36.92 -13.08 10.62
C GLU A 20 -37.77 -12.30 11.64
N LEU A 21 -38.98 -11.81 11.24
CA LEU A 21 -39.87 -11.08 12.14
C LEU A 21 -40.22 -11.83 13.44
N PRO A 22 -40.44 -13.17 13.49
CA PRO A 22 -40.66 -13.90 14.75
C PRO A 22 -39.47 -13.82 15.72
N ARG A 23 -38.24 -13.74 15.21
CA ARG A 23 -37.04 -13.53 16.04
C ARG A 23 -37.02 -12.13 16.65
N VAL A 24 -37.42 -11.12 15.85
CA VAL A 24 -37.56 -9.75 16.37
C VAL A 24 -38.59 -9.71 17.51
N GLU A 25 -39.73 -10.41 17.39
CA GLU A 25 -40.73 -10.51 18.45
C GLU A 25 -40.16 -11.14 19.73
N MET A 26 -39.30 -12.16 19.61
CA MET A 26 -38.65 -12.75 20.80
C MET A 26 -37.71 -11.76 21.51
N VAL A 27 -36.97 -10.93 20.75
CA VAL A 27 -36.11 -9.88 21.33
C VAL A 27 -36.91 -8.77 21.99
N LEU A 28 -38.10 -8.44 21.52
CA LEU A 28 -38.98 -7.40 22.09
C LEU A 28 -39.65 -7.84 23.41
N LYS A 29 -39.90 -9.13 23.59
CA LYS A 29 -40.62 -9.68 24.75
C LYS A 29 -40.04 -9.29 26.14
N PRO A 30 -38.72 -9.41 26.39
CA PRO A 30 -38.13 -9.04 27.67
C PRO A 30 -38.34 -7.58 28.06
N TYR A 31 -38.51 -6.68 27.06
CA TYR A 31 -38.75 -5.26 27.28
C TYR A 31 -40.24 -4.92 27.40
N GLY A 32 -41.13 -5.92 27.28
CA GLY A 32 -42.57 -5.69 27.26
C GLY A 32 -43.06 -4.93 26.03
N LEU A 33 -42.34 -5.05 24.92
CA LEU A 33 -42.65 -4.41 23.64
C LEU A 33 -43.31 -5.41 22.69
N GLU A 34 -44.16 -4.90 21.82
CA GLU A 34 -44.87 -5.69 20.79
C GLU A 34 -44.54 -5.25 19.36
N LEU A 35 -44.49 -6.23 18.47
CA LEU A 35 -44.34 -5.97 17.05
C LEU A 35 -45.71 -5.92 16.36
N LEU A 36 -46.21 -4.73 16.08
CA LEU A 36 -47.48 -4.56 15.35
C LEU A 36 -47.28 -4.65 13.87
N ARG A 37 -48.06 -5.53 13.23
CA ARG A 37 -48.11 -5.72 11.77
C ARG A 37 -49.51 -5.40 11.28
N LYS A 38 -49.66 -4.41 10.41
CA LYS A 38 -50.95 -4.06 9.81
C LYS A 38 -50.83 -3.97 8.32
N THR A 39 -51.65 -4.76 7.63
CA THR A 39 -51.72 -4.72 6.16
C THR A 39 -52.00 -3.30 5.68
N GLY A 40 -51.18 -2.77 4.80
CA GLY A 40 -51.25 -1.40 4.30
C GLY A 40 -50.60 -0.32 5.18
N ALA A 41 -50.35 -0.59 6.48
CA ALA A 41 -49.73 0.37 7.40
C ALA A 41 -48.28 0.00 7.75
N GLY A 42 -47.86 -1.26 7.47
CA GLY A 42 -46.49 -1.75 7.68
C GLY A 42 -46.24 -2.35 9.05
N ILE A 43 -44.99 -2.30 9.48
CA ILE A 43 -44.42 -2.92 10.68
C ILE A 43 -43.95 -1.79 11.60
N ARG A 44 -44.30 -1.86 12.90
CA ARG A 44 -43.81 -0.94 13.93
C ARG A 44 -43.66 -1.65 15.29
N ILE A 45 -42.74 -1.17 16.08
CA ILE A 45 -42.61 -1.55 17.49
C ILE A 45 -43.57 -0.67 18.31
N ALA A 46 -44.33 -1.28 19.23
CA ALA A 46 -45.26 -0.61 20.10
C ALA A 46 -44.98 -0.99 21.55
N GLY A 47 -45.18 -0.05 22.46
CA GLY A 47 -45.00 -0.21 23.90
C GLY A 47 -44.61 1.09 24.59
N ASN A 48 -44.12 1.01 25.80
CA ASN A 48 -43.71 2.18 26.58
C ASN A 48 -42.48 2.87 25.89
N PRO A 49 -42.54 4.20 25.63
CA PRO A 49 -41.42 4.92 24.98
C PRO A 49 -40.08 4.78 25.71
N SER A 50 -40.09 4.74 27.07
CA SER A 50 -38.87 4.49 27.85
C SER A 50 -38.27 3.11 27.55
N LYS A 51 -39.11 2.08 27.39
CA LYS A 51 -38.65 0.71 27.08
C LYS A 51 -38.18 0.57 25.62
N ILE A 52 -38.70 1.40 24.72
CA ILE A 52 -38.16 1.49 23.34
C ILE A 52 -36.76 2.13 23.38
N GLU A 53 -36.54 3.14 24.21
CA GLU A 53 -35.24 3.76 24.37
C GLU A 53 -34.24 2.85 25.07
N ASP A 54 -34.68 2.12 26.11
CA ASP A 54 -33.86 1.08 26.76
C ASP A 54 -33.41 0.04 25.76
N LEU A 55 -34.32 -0.49 24.92
CA LEU A 55 -33.98 -1.42 23.83
C LEU A 55 -33.03 -0.79 22.83
N ARG A 56 -33.23 0.48 22.48
CA ARG A 56 -32.38 1.18 21.55
C ARG A 56 -30.94 1.33 22.06
N GLN A 57 -30.80 1.69 23.34
CA GLN A 57 -29.49 1.76 23.99
C GLN A 57 -28.84 0.38 24.10
N ASP A 58 -29.59 -0.65 24.48
CA ASP A 58 -29.06 -2.01 24.53
C ASP A 58 -28.68 -2.57 23.17
N VAL A 59 -29.43 -2.26 22.11
CA VAL A 59 -29.08 -2.61 20.74
C VAL A 59 -27.88 -1.80 20.22
N MET A 60 -27.73 -0.55 20.67
CA MET A 60 -26.55 0.27 20.33
C MET A 60 -25.32 -0.09 21.17
N ASN A 61 -25.54 -0.50 22.46
CA ASN A 61 -24.47 -0.94 23.35
C ASN A 61 -24.15 -2.43 23.19
N THR A 62 -25.09 -3.24 22.72
CA THR A 62 -24.77 -4.57 22.24
C THR A 62 -24.03 -4.36 20.93
N GLU A 63 -22.71 -4.36 20.99
CA GLU A 63 -21.91 -4.65 19.81
C GLU A 63 -22.54 -5.90 19.19
N THR A 64 -23.33 -5.72 18.15
CA THR A 64 -23.80 -6.83 17.33
C THR A 64 -22.56 -7.41 16.69
N SER A 65 -21.95 -8.37 17.36
CA SER A 65 -20.85 -9.20 16.82
C SER A 65 -21.35 -10.13 15.71
N ALA A 66 -22.45 -9.81 15.06
CA ALA A 66 -22.88 -10.48 13.85
C ALA A 66 -22.12 -9.89 12.67
N PHE A 67 -20.98 -10.52 12.37
CA PHE A 67 -20.22 -10.23 11.16
C PHE A 67 -21.12 -10.31 9.93
N THR A 68 -20.98 -9.38 9.00
CA THR A 68 -21.60 -9.48 7.69
C THR A 68 -21.11 -10.75 6.96
N PRO A 69 -21.83 -11.26 5.95
CA PRO A 69 -21.36 -12.42 5.18
C PRO A 69 -19.94 -12.25 4.63
N GLN A 70 -19.60 -11.05 4.15
CA GLN A 70 -18.26 -10.73 3.65
C GLN A 70 -17.22 -10.77 4.75
N GLN A 71 -17.49 -10.17 5.89
CA GLN A 71 -16.59 -10.21 7.06
C GLN A 71 -16.37 -11.64 7.55
N ARG A 72 -17.42 -12.47 7.61
CA ARG A 72 -17.27 -13.88 7.99
C ARG A 72 -16.40 -14.65 7.01
N GLN A 73 -16.54 -14.42 5.70
CA GLN A 73 -15.69 -15.05 4.69
C GLN A 73 -14.22 -14.67 4.86
N VAL A 74 -13.92 -13.40 5.13
CA VAL A 74 -12.56 -12.93 5.42
C VAL A 74 -11.98 -13.61 6.66
N ILE A 75 -12.75 -13.68 7.74
CA ILE A 75 -12.34 -14.33 8.99
C ILE A 75 -12.12 -15.83 8.77
N LEU A 76 -13.06 -16.51 8.11
CA LEU A 76 -12.95 -17.94 7.80
C LEU A 76 -11.72 -18.24 6.93
N ALA A 77 -11.48 -17.44 5.90
CA ALA A 77 -10.31 -17.62 5.05
C ALA A 77 -9.01 -17.43 5.85
N GLY A 78 -8.92 -16.38 6.66
CA GLY A 78 -7.76 -16.12 7.54
C GLY A 78 -7.51 -17.24 8.55
N GLN A 79 -8.56 -17.78 9.18
CA GLN A 79 -8.45 -18.90 10.12
C GLN A 79 -7.93 -20.16 9.45
N LEU A 80 -8.53 -20.52 8.30
CA LEU A 80 -8.15 -21.74 7.57
C LEU A 80 -6.72 -21.69 7.02
N LEU A 81 -6.27 -20.51 6.57
CA LEU A 81 -4.90 -20.31 6.09
C LEU A 81 -3.86 -20.36 7.21
N ARG A 82 -4.22 -19.94 8.43
CA ARG A 82 -3.33 -19.98 9.60
C ARG A 82 -3.33 -21.33 10.30
N ALA A 83 -4.32 -22.17 10.07
CA ALA A 83 -4.45 -23.43 10.78
C ALA A 83 -3.43 -24.45 10.27
N ALA A 84 -2.64 -25.03 11.17
CA ALA A 84 -1.79 -26.19 10.88
C ALA A 84 -2.61 -27.48 10.85
N GLU A 85 -3.76 -27.52 11.54
CA GLU A 85 -4.64 -28.68 11.63
C GLU A 85 -6.06 -28.35 11.17
N PRO A 86 -6.86 -29.35 10.74
CA PRO A 86 -8.25 -29.16 10.35
C PRO A 86 -9.11 -28.56 11.45
N ILE A 87 -9.88 -27.52 11.15
CA ILE A 87 -10.78 -26.85 12.09
C ILE A 87 -12.18 -27.43 11.95
N LYS A 88 -12.80 -27.82 13.04
CA LYS A 88 -14.17 -28.33 13.05
C LYS A 88 -15.18 -27.21 12.76
N LEU A 89 -16.22 -27.51 11.96
CA LEU A 89 -17.22 -26.52 11.56
C LEU A 89 -17.92 -25.88 12.76
N PHE A 90 -18.22 -26.67 13.79
CA PHE A 90 -18.87 -26.13 14.98
C PHE A 90 -18.01 -25.11 15.73
N SER A 91 -16.67 -25.26 15.71
CA SER A 91 -15.76 -24.30 16.31
C SER A 91 -15.80 -22.97 15.56
N LEU A 92 -15.76 -23.03 14.23
CA LEU A 92 -15.93 -21.87 13.35
C LEU A 92 -17.30 -21.19 13.55
N ALA A 93 -18.36 -22.00 13.64
CA ALA A 93 -19.72 -21.53 13.85
C ALA A 93 -19.89 -20.83 15.22
N SER A 94 -19.32 -21.43 16.28
CA SER A 94 -19.34 -20.86 17.62
C SER A 94 -18.61 -19.51 17.70
N GLU A 95 -17.44 -19.40 17.10
CA GLU A 95 -16.63 -18.18 17.09
C GLU A 95 -17.31 -17.05 16.30
N LEU A 96 -17.91 -17.39 15.16
CA LEU A 96 -18.63 -16.44 14.33
C LEU A 96 -20.08 -16.17 14.80
N GLN A 97 -20.53 -16.85 15.86
CA GLN A 97 -21.89 -16.77 16.41
C GLN A 97 -22.99 -17.05 15.36
N VAL A 98 -22.74 -18.06 14.50
CA VAL A 98 -23.67 -18.50 13.44
C VAL A 98 -23.91 -20.01 13.52
N THR A 99 -24.73 -20.55 12.62
CA THR A 99 -24.96 -22.02 12.53
C THR A 99 -23.91 -22.69 11.66
N ASP A 100 -23.68 -23.99 11.88
CA ASP A 100 -22.83 -24.83 11.01
C ASP A 100 -23.24 -24.75 9.53
N GLY A 101 -24.56 -24.65 9.26
CA GLY A 101 -25.08 -24.47 7.90
C GLY A 101 -24.68 -23.15 7.27
N THR A 102 -24.60 -22.07 8.07
CA THR A 102 -24.13 -20.77 7.60
C THR A 102 -22.64 -20.82 7.28
N VAL A 103 -21.83 -21.45 8.14
CA VAL A 103 -20.39 -21.66 7.87
C VAL A 103 -20.19 -22.50 6.61
N SER A 104 -20.95 -23.60 6.47
CA SER A 104 -20.86 -24.44 5.26
C SER A 104 -21.15 -23.64 3.99
N HIS A 105 -22.17 -22.78 4.00
CA HIS A 105 -22.50 -21.93 2.86
C HIS A 105 -21.42 -20.86 2.58
N ASP A 106 -20.84 -20.27 3.62
CA ASP A 106 -19.75 -19.31 3.45
C ASP A 106 -18.49 -20.00 2.91
N LEU A 107 -18.19 -21.23 3.34
CA LEU A 107 -17.11 -22.05 2.80
C LEU A 107 -17.33 -22.44 1.32
N ASP A 108 -18.58 -22.70 0.90
CA ASP A 108 -18.91 -22.95 -0.51
C ASP A 108 -18.52 -21.77 -1.41
N LYS A 109 -18.73 -20.54 -0.92
CA LYS A 109 -18.34 -19.32 -1.63
C LYS A 109 -16.82 -19.09 -1.65
N LEU A 110 -16.11 -19.51 -0.61
CA LEU A 110 -14.66 -19.40 -0.51
C LEU A 110 -13.91 -20.42 -1.37
N GLU A 111 -14.55 -21.52 -1.77
CA GLU A 111 -13.90 -22.59 -2.55
C GLU A 111 -13.30 -22.07 -3.86
N GLU A 112 -14.06 -21.25 -4.61
CA GLU A 112 -13.58 -20.62 -5.84
C GLU A 112 -12.46 -19.63 -5.58
N TRP A 113 -12.55 -18.84 -4.49
CA TRP A 113 -11.53 -17.88 -4.10
C TRP A 113 -10.19 -18.57 -3.80
N PHE A 114 -10.20 -19.71 -3.09
CA PHE A 114 -9.02 -20.52 -2.83
C PHE A 114 -8.46 -21.14 -4.11
N ARG A 115 -9.33 -21.69 -4.96
CA ARG A 115 -8.93 -22.33 -6.21
C ARG A 115 -8.18 -21.37 -7.16
N GLN A 116 -8.64 -20.14 -7.28
CA GLN A 116 -7.99 -19.10 -8.09
C GLN A 116 -6.59 -18.76 -7.61
N ARG A 117 -6.24 -19.11 -6.37
CA ARG A 117 -4.94 -18.86 -5.72
C ARG A 117 -4.04 -20.10 -5.63
N GLY A 118 -4.41 -21.17 -6.35
CA GLY A 118 -3.67 -22.43 -6.31
C GLY A 118 -3.88 -23.23 -5.01
N LEU A 119 -4.91 -22.86 -4.22
CA LEU A 119 -5.22 -23.47 -2.94
C LEU A 119 -6.46 -24.35 -3.04
N LEU A 120 -6.47 -25.47 -2.31
CA LEU A 120 -7.59 -26.40 -2.27
C LEU A 120 -8.24 -26.38 -0.88
N LEU A 121 -9.50 -25.96 -0.80
CA LEU A 121 -10.31 -26.11 0.41
C LEU A 121 -10.79 -27.57 0.52
N VAL A 122 -10.39 -28.24 1.59
CA VAL A 122 -10.78 -29.63 1.87
C VAL A 122 -11.72 -29.66 3.06
N ARG A 123 -12.87 -30.31 2.89
CA ARG A 123 -13.85 -30.55 3.96
C ARG A 123 -14.06 -32.05 4.13
N ARG A 124 -13.85 -32.57 5.34
CA ARG A 124 -14.05 -33.99 5.65
C ARG A 124 -14.99 -34.14 6.85
N PRO A 125 -16.06 -34.95 6.72
CA PRO A 125 -16.96 -35.27 7.83
C PRO A 125 -16.15 -35.75 9.04
N GLY A 126 -16.45 -35.24 10.22
CA GLY A 126 -15.77 -35.58 11.48
C GLY A 126 -14.38 -34.99 11.69
N LEU A 127 -13.66 -34.65 10.63
CA LEU A 127 -12.33 -34.02 10.72
C LEU A 127 -12.41 -32.51 10.74
N GLY A 128 -13.22 -31.91 9.87
CA GLY A 128 -13.36 -30.47 9.73
C GLY A 128 -12.96 -29.93 8.35
N ALA A 129 -12.60 -28.65 8.30
CA ALA A 129 -12.16 -27.95 7.10
C ALA A 129 -10.68 -27.50 7.25
N TYR A 130 -9.93 -27.56 6.15
CA TYR A 130 -8.55 -27.09 6.07
C TYR A 130 -8.18 -26.74 4.62
N VAL A 131 -7.11 -26.00 4.45
CA VAL A 131 -6.59 -25.59 3.13
C VAL A 131 -5.32 -26.37 2.81
N LYS A 132 -5.20 -26.82 1.56
CA LYS A 132 -3.99 -27.43 1.01
C LYS A 132 -3.43 -26.55 -0.09
N GLY A 133 -2.11 -26.37 -0.10
CA GLY A 133 -1.38 -25.64 -1.12
C GLY A 133 0.10 -25.53 -0.78
N SER A 134 0.86 -24.83 -1.60
CA SER A 134 2.23 -24.49 -1.26
C SER A 134 2.25 -23.42 -0.16
N GLU A 135 3.28 -23.44 0.70
CA GLU A 135 3.44 -22.39 1.74
C GLU A 135 3.50 -20.98 1.11
N ARG A 136 4.12 -20.87 -0.05
CA ARG A 136 4.15 -19.64 -0.83
C ARG A 136 2.75 -19.13 -1.20
N ASP A 137 1.86 -20.02 -1.66
CA ASP A 137 0.48 -19.63 -2.03
C ASP A 137 -0.35 -19.31 -0.81
N ILE A 138 -0.15 -20.00 0.31
CA ILE A 138 -0.78 -19.72 1.61
C ILE A 138 -0.40 -18.33 2.10
N ARG A 139 0.91 -17.99 2.12
CA ARG A 139 1.38 -16.66 2.55
C ARG A 139 0.88 -15.56 1.63
N ARG A 140 0.88 -15.79 0.31
CA ARG A 140 0.32 -14.84 -0.66
C ARG A 140 -1.15 -14.56 -0.40
N ALA A 141 -1.94 -15.60 -0.14
CA ALA A 141 -3.36 -15.45 0.18
C ALA A 141 -3.60 -14.71 1.51
N LEU A 142 -2.78 -14.98 2.54
CA LEU A 142 -2.84 -14.25 3.81
C LEU A 142 -2.53 -12.75 3.63
N VAL A 143 -1.47 -12.43 2.92
CA VAL A 143 -1.10 -11.05 2.59
C VAL A 143 -2.21 -10.35 1.82
N GLU A 144 -2.82 -11.04 0.84
CA GLU A 144 -3.93 -10.48 0.07
C GLU A 144 -5.15 -10.16 0.96
N ILE A 145 -5.48 -11.04 1.91
CA ILE A 145 -6.56 -10.80 2.87
C ILE A 145 -6.28 -9.55 3.71
N VAL A 146 -5.07 -9.40 4.23
CA VAL A 146 -4.68 -8.23 5.02
C VAL A 146 -4.89 -6.95 4.20
N TYR A 147 -4.31 -6.89 3.03
CA TYR A 147 -4.37 -5.69 2.20
C TYR A 147 -5.72 -5.42 1.53
N ALA A 148 -6.56 -6.43 1.31
CA ALA A 148 -7.90 -6.21 0.76
C ALA A 148 -8.87 -5.58 1.78
N ASN A 149 -8.54 -5.65 3.07
CA ASN A 149 -9.43 -5.26 4.16
C ASN A 149 -8.84 -4.18 5.08
N LEU A 150 -7.53 -3.94 5.02
CA LEU A 150 -6.86 -2.83 5.70
C LEU A 150 -6.33 -1.88 4.63
N ASP A 151 -6.79 -0.63 4.66
CA ASP A 151 -6.24 0.40 3.79
C ASP A 151 -4.82 0.79 4.23
N GLU A 152 -4.09 1.45 3.34
CA GLU A 152 -2.70 1.82 3.59
C GLU A 152 -2.56 2.84 4.72
N GLU A 153 -3.57 3.69 4.93
CA GLU A 153 -3.60 4.64 6.03
C GLU A 153 -3.65 3.93 7.39
N ARG A 154 -4.47 2.89 7.50
CA ARG A 154 -4.57 2.07 8.72
C ARG A 154 -3.31 1.27 9.00
N LEU A 155 -2.68 0.74 7.93
CA LEU A 155 -1.38 0.08 8.07
C LEU A 155 -0.31 1.07 8.55
N LEU A 156 -0.27 2.30 8.02
CA LEU A 156 0.63 3.35 8.50
C LEU A 156 0.38 3.73 9.97
N GLN A 157 -0.87 3.81 10.40
CA GLN A 157 -1.23 4.10 11.78
C GLN A 157 -0.72 3.03 12.74
N LEU A 158 -0.72 1.74 12.32
CA LEU A 158 -0.13 0.64 13.08
C LEU A 158 1.35 0.88 13.40
N PHE A 159 2.12 1.38 12.43
CA PHE A 159 3.56 1.62 12.56
C PHE A 159 3.93 2.85 13.41
N HIS A 160 3.02 3.78 13.64
CA HIS A 160 3.32 5.00 14.41
C HIS A 160 2.86 5.00 15.86
N GLY A 161 2.41 3.87 16.39
CA GLY A 161 1.95 3.77 17.77
C GLY A 161 0.76 4.70 18.10
N ALA A 162 0.12 5.29 17.06
CA ALA A 162 -1.07 6.14 17.21
C ALA A 162 -2.35 5.36 17.55
N ILE A 163 -2.17 4.12 18.01
CA ILE A 163 -3.24 3.12 18.10
C ILE A 163 -4.10 3.28 19.35
N SER A 164 -3.62 3.92 20.42
CA SER A 164 -4.38 3.97 21.68
C SER A 164 -5.78 4.57 21.54
N ASP A 165 -5.97 5.51 20.60
CA ASP A 165 -7.26 6.18 20.39
C ASP A 165 -8.02 5.68 19.13
N ALA A 166 -7.35 4.94 18.24
CA ALA A 166 -7.92 4.47 16.97
C ALA A 166 -8.71 3.15 17.11
N HIS A 167 -8.41 2.32 18.11
CA HIS A 167 -9.09 1.03 18.32
C HIS A 167 -10.61 1.13 18.46
N GLU A 168 -11.13 2.24 18.98
CA GLU A 168 -12.59 2.44 19.14
C GLU A 168 -13.31 2.62 17.80
N SER A 169 -12.60 3.04 16.74
CA SER A 169 -13.18 3.28 15.41
C SER A 169 -13.13 2.06 14.48
N TRP A 170 -12.44 0.99 14.86
CA TRP A 170 -12.21 -0.18 13.99
C TRP A 170 -13.32 -1.21 14.10
N GLY A 171 -13.77 -1.70 12.94
CA GLY A 171 -14.77 -2.77 12.89
C GLY A 171 -14.25 -4.12 13.42
N ALA A 172 -15.15 -5.03 13.80
CA ALA A 172 -14.78 -6.32 14.36
C ALA A 172 -13.92 -7.18 13.42
N ALA A 173 -14.16 -7.11 12.10
CA ALA A 173 -13.35 -7.82 11.10
C ALA A 173 -11.93 -7.23 10.98
N GLU A 174 -11.80 -5.92 11.07
CA GLU A 174 -10.50 -5.23 11.04
C GLU A 174 -9.66 -5.58 12.26
N ARG A 175 -10.27 -5.56 13.46
CA ARG A 175 -9.61 -6.03 14.69
C ARG A 175 -9.16 -7.49 14.58
N TYR A 176 -9.98 -8.34 13.96
CA TYR A 176 -9.59 -9.73 13.69
C TYR A 176 -8.36 -9.81 12.76
N LEU A 177 -8.32 -9.01 11.72
CA LEU A 177 -7.19 -8.97 10.78
C LEU A 177 -5.91 -8.42 11.41
N LEU A 178 -6.03 -7.47 12.35
CA LEU A 178 -4.90 -7.03 13.16
C LEU A 178 -4.32 -8.16 14.01
N ASN A 179 -5.18 -8.96 14.62
CA ASN A 179 -4.74 -10.16 15.34
C ASN A 179 -4.09 -11.21 14.40
N LEU A 180 -4.37 -11.17 13.07
CA LEU A 180 -3.63 -11.98 12.11
C LEU A 180 -2.17 -11.55 12.02
N VAL A 181 -1.86 -10.27 12.17
CA VAL A 181 -0.52 -9.72 11.95
C VAL A 181 0.26 -9.53 13.26
N ASP A 182 -0.35 -9.72 14.42
CA ASP A 182 0.25 -9.55 15.76
C ASP A 182 0.94 -8.17 15.93
N GLU A 183 0.24 -7.25 16.56
CA GLU A 183 0.65 -5.85 16.72
C GLU A 183 2.03 -5.71 17.40
N GLN A 184 2.30 -6.50 18.45
CA GLN A 184 3.59 -6.45 19.15
C GLN A 184 4.73 -6.95 18.24
N MET A 185 4.46 -7.97 17.45
CA MET A 185 5.41 -8.50 16.48
C MET A 185 5.71 -7.48 15.37
N ILE A 186 4.70 -6.75 14.89
CA ILE A 186 4.90 -5.65 13.93
C ILE A 186 5.87 -4.63 14.49
N HIS A 187 5.64 -4.15 15.71
CA HIS A 187 6.49 -3.13 16.33
C HIS A 187 7.93 -3.61 16.52
N ASP A 188 8.11 -4.85 16.96
CA ASP A 188 9.44 -5.44 17.09
C ASP A 188 10.15 -5.59 15.74
N LEU A 189 9.41 -5.97 14.69
CA LEU A 189 9.93 -6.10 13.33
C LEU A 189 10.25 -4.74 12.69
N GLU A 190 9.44 -3.72 12.97
CA GLU A 190 9.69 -2.34 12.51
C GLU A 190 11.10 -1.90 12.90
N HIS A 191 11.46 -2.06 14.17
CA HIS A 191 12.80 -1.74 14.67
C HIS A 191 13.90 -2.53 13.95
N LEU A 192 13.73 -3.85 13.81
CA LEU A 192 14.73 -4.70 13.16
C LEU A 192 14.92 -4.36 11.68
N VAL A 193 13.83 -4.08 10.96
CA VAL A 193 13.88 -3.70 9.54
C VAL A 193 14.48 -2.31 9.37
N HIS A 194 14.13 -1.36 10.26
CA HIS A 194 14.70 -0.01 10.21
C HIS A 194 16.23 -0.01 10.45
N GLU A 195 16.71 -0.81 11.38
CA GLU A 195 18.16 -0.99 11.60
C GLU A 195 18.84 -1.62 10.37
N MET A 196 18.22 -2.64 9.75
CA MET A 196 18.74 -3.28 8.54
C MET A 196 18.78 -2.31 7.37
N GLU A 197 17.78 -1.41 7.25
CA GLU A 197 17.68 -0.43 6.17
C GLU A 197 18.92 0.46 6.05
N SER A 198 19.63 0.73 7.16
CA SER A 198 20.89 1.48 7.15
C SER A 198 21.99 0.83 6.29
N GLY A 199 21.91 -0.47 6.05
CA GLY A 199 22.80 -1.24 5.18
C GLY A 199 22.41 -1.20 3.70
N LEU A 200 21.21 -0.73 3.36
CA LEU A 200 20.76 -0.60 1.99
C LEU A 200 21.34 0.67 1.33
N PRO A 201 21.58 0.65 0.02
CA PRO A 201 22.02 1.83 -0.72
C PRO A 201 20.96 2.93 -0.76
N HIS A 202 19.69 2.60 -0.56
CA HIS A 202 18.55 3.51 -0.59
C HIS A 202 17.54 3.13 0.49
N HIS A 203 16.78 4.13 0.99
CA HIS A 203 15.65 3.86 1.86
C HIS A 203 14.53 3.14 1.10
N LEU A 204 13.85 2.25 1.80
CA LEU A 204 12.63 1.62 1.29
C LEU A 204 11.51 2.67 1.17
N SER A 205 10.61 2.52 0.20
CA SER A 205 9.34 3.26 0.24
C SER A 205 8.51 2.75 1.42
N ASP A 206 7.61 3.58 1.96
CA ASP A 206 6.72 3.18 3.06
C ASP A 206 5.95 1.91 2.71
N THR A 207 5.41 1.82 1.48
CA THR A 207 4.72 0.62 1.00
C THR A 207 5.62 -0.62 0.98
N ALA A 208 6.91 -0.46 0.61
CA ALA A 208 7.86 -1.57 0.61
C ALA A 208 8.26 -1.97 2.03
N PHE A 209 8.46 -0.98 2.91
CA PHE A 209 8.78 -1.19 4.32
C PHE A 209 7.65 -1.91 5.04
N ILE A 210 6.41 -1.37 4.96
CA ILE A 210 5.20 -1.97 5.53
C ILE A 210 5.00 -3.37 4.96
N GLY A 211 5.12 -3.51 3.64
CA GLY A 211 5.00 -4.80 2.97
C GLY A 211 5.99 -5.83 3.52
N LEU A 212 7.26 -5.46 3.67
CA LEU A 212 8.28 -6.34 4.23
C LEU A 212 7.93 -6.75 5.66
N VAL A 213 7.55 -5.81 6.53
CA VAL A 213 7.19 -6.11 7.93
C VAL A 213 5.97 -7.01 8.01
N VAL A 214 4.92 -6.78 7.21
CA VAL A 214 3.74 -7.65 7.15
C VAL A 214 4.12 -9.06 6.67
N HIS A 215 4.92 -9.18 5.61
CA HIS A 215 5.40 -10.47 5.12
C HIS A 215 6.23 -11.22 6.17
N LEU A 216 7.12 -10.52 6.88
CA LEU A 216 7.93 -11.09 7.95
C LEU A 216 7.08 -11.56 9.14
N SER A 217 6.09 -10.74 9.57
CA SER A 217 5.19 -11.12 10.65
C SER A 217 4.44 -12.42 10.34
N LEU A 218 3.89 -12.53 9.13
CA LEU A 218 3.20 -13.75 8.70
C LEU A 218 4.18 -14.95 8.57
N ALA A 219 5.39 -14.72 8.04
CA ALA A 219 6.40 -15.77 7.91
C ALA A 219 6.82 -16.31 9.28
N ILE A 220 7.08 -15.44 10.27
CA ILE A 220 7.45 -15.84 11.64
C ILE A 220 6.36 -16.69 12.29
N GLN A 221 5.08 -16.26 12.18
CA GLN A 221 3.95 -17.02 12.72
C GLN A 221 3.82 -18.41 12.06
N ARG A 222 4.18 -18.53 10.78
CA ARG A 222 4.19 -19.81 10.07
C ARG A 222 5.37 -20.69 10.49
N MET A 223 6.60 -20.11 10.57
CA MET A 223 7.78 -20.82 11.09
C MET A 223 7.58 -21.35 12.52
N GLN A 224 6.91 -20.60 13.40
CA GLN A 224 6.54 -21.07 14.74
C GLN A 224 5.66 -22.33 14.73
N LYS A 225 5.02 -22.63 13.59
CA LYS A 225 4.20 -23.83 13.36
C LYS A 225 4.91 -24.88 12.51
N HIS A 226 6.21 -24.71 12.24
CA HIS A 226 7.02 -25.55 11.36
C HIS A 226 6.52 -25.60 9.92
N GLU A 227 5.91 -24.51 9.46
CA GLU A 227 5.43 -24.32 8.10
C GLU A 227 6.39 -23.39 7.36
N ASP A 228 7.43 -23.97 6.77
CA ASP A 228 8.52 -23.24 6.14
C ASP A 228 8.32 -23.13 4.62
N ILE A 229 8.80 -22.03 4.04
CA ILE A 229 8.82 -21.88 2.60
C ILE A 229 9.91 -22.76 2.00
N HIS A 230 9.73 -23.18 0.76
CA HIS A 230 10.74 -23.93 0.02
C HIS A 230 11.17 -23.18 -1.23
N ILE A 231 12.47 -22.97 -1.38
CA ILE A 231 13.12 -22.36 -2.55
C ILE A 231 14.03 -23.39 -3.23
N ASP A 232 13.93 -23.52 -4.54
CA ASP A 232 14.79 -24.43 -5.27
C ASP A 232 16.27 -24.04 -5.14
N ALA A 233 17.14 -25.05 -5.12
CA ALA A 233 18.58 -24.88 -4.87
C ALA A 233 19.28 -23.96 -5.89
N GLN A 234 18.79 -23.90 -7.13
CA GLN A 234 19.37 -23.05 -8.17
C GLN A 234 19.06 -21.57 -7.90
N THR A 235 17.81 -21.26 -7.57
CA THR A 235 17.40 -19.90 -7.16
C THR A 235 18.15 -19.47 -5.91
N LEU A 236 18.26 -20.33 -4.88
CA LEU A 236 18.98 -20.02 -3.66
C LEU A 236 20.48 -19.74 -3.92
N ALA A 237 21.12 -20.52 -4.80
CA ALA A 237 22.50 -20.32 -5.21
C ALA A 237 22.72 -18.97 -5.93
N ILE A 238 21.72 -18.47 -6.66
CA ILE A 238 21.77 -17.15 -7.28
C ILE A 238 21.61 -16.05 -6.22
N LEU A 239 20.67 -16.22 -5.29
CA LEU A 239 20.42 -15.25 -4.21
C LEU A 239 21.64 -15.06 -3.30
N ARG A 240 22.33 -16.13 -2.92
CA ARG A 240 23.53 -16.08 -2.06
C ARG A 240 24.64 -15.15 -2.58
N LYS A 241 24.68 -14.88 -3.88
CA LYS A 241 25.67 -13.99 -4.50
C LYS A 241 25.29 -12.51 -4.43
N ARG A 242 24.11 -12.18 -3.90
CA ARG A 242 23.57 -10.83 -3.84
C ARG A 242 23.84 -10.18 -2.49
N ARG A 243 24.01 -8.86 -2.49
CA ARG A 243 24.16 -8.08 -1.25
C ARG A 243 22.91 -8.17 -0.37
N GLU A 244 21.75 -8.18 -1.00
CA GLU A 244 20.47 -8.30 -0.31
C GLU A 244 20.35 -9.60 0.48
N TYR A 245 21.00 -10.67 0.04
CA TYR A 245 21.05 -11.93 0.78
C TYR A 245 21.87 -11.82 2.07
N GLN A 246 22.97 -11.06 2.05
CA GLN A 246 23.78 -10.83 3.26
C GLN A 246 22.98 -10.04 4.30
N LEU A 247 22.29 -8.96 3.86
CA LEU A 247 21.40 -8.18 4.73
C LEU A 247 20.23 -9.01 5.25
N ALA A 248 19.66 -9.87 4.40
CA ALA A 248 18.62 -10.81 4.80
C ALA A 248 19.09 -11.80 5.86
N ALA A 249 20.33 -12.30 5.73
CA ALA A 249 20.93 -13.23 6.71
C ALA A 249 21.16 -12.54 8.07
N GLU A 250 21.65 -11.30 8.07
CA GLU A 250 21.80 -10.50 9.29
C GLU A 250 20.45 -10.24 9.97
N LEU A 251 19.43 -9.85 9.19
CA LEU A 251 18.06 -9.66 9.70
C LEU A 251 17.50 -10.97 10.25
N ALA A 252 17.67 -12.08 9.54
CA ALA A 252 17.22 -13.40 9.97
C ALA A 252 17.84 -13.85 11.31
N GLN A 253 19.12 -13.57 11.54
CA GLN A 253 19.78 -13.84 12.82
C GLN A 253 19.16 -13.03 13.97
N ARG A 254 18.85 -11.77 13.73
CA ARG A 254 18.19 -10.91 14.73
C ARG A 254 16.76 -11.38 15.00
N ILE A 255 16.00 -11.76 13.96
CA ILE A 255 14.67 -12.36 14.08
C ILE A 255 14.74 -13.65 14.91
N ALA A 256 15.67 -14.55 14.58
CA ALA A 256 15.88 -15.81 15.31
C ALA A 256 16.11 -15.56 16.81
N SER A 257 16.97 -14.60 17.14
CA SER A 257 17.28 -14.21 18.53
C SER A 257 16.07 -13.57 19.24
N LYS A 258 15.38 -12.62 18.58
CA LYS A 258 14.26 -11.86 19.16
C LYS A 258 13.04 -12.73 19.44
N PHE A 259 12.68 -13.59 18.49
CA PHE A 259 11.49 -14.42 18.57
C PHE A 259 11.73 -15.86 19.02
N THR A 260 13.01 -16.20 19.33
CA THR A 260 13.41 -17.53 19.80
C THR A 260 12.95 -18.65 18.83
N ILE A 261 13.22 -18.47 17.54
CA ILE A 261 12.89 -19.40 16.46
C ILE A 261 14.13 -19.77 15.66
N GLU A 262 14.09 -20.91 15.00
CA GLU A 262 15.03 -21.22 13.92
C GLU A 262 14.55 -20.62 12.62
N VAL A 263 15.41 -19.91 11.90
CA VAL A 263 15.11 -19.34 10.57
C VAL A 263 15.86 -20.15 9.52
N PRO A 264 15.19 -21.02 8.77
CA PRO A 264 15.79 -21.83 7.72
C PRO A 264 16.41 -20.99 6.61
N GLU A 265 17.35 -21.56 5.85
CA GLU A 265 18.03 -20.85 4.77
C GLU A 265 17.06 -20.41 3.64
N ASP A 266 16.05 -21.20 3.36
CA ASP A 266 15.01 -20.85 2.38
C ASP A 266 14.25 -19.58 2.80
N GLU A 267 14.04 -19.37 4.09
CA GLU A 267 13.44 -18.15 4.63
C GLU A 267 14.38 -16.93 4.47
N VAL A 268 15.69 -17.12 4.65
CA VAL A 268 16.68 -16.08 4.33
C VAL A 268 16.59 -15.70 2.86
N GLY A 269 16.48 -16.70 1.98
CA GLY A 269 16.25 -16.50 0.55
C GLY A 269 14.97 -15.73 0.27
N TYR A 270 13.88 -16.05 0.97
CA TYR A 270 12.60 -15.36 0.86
C TYR A 270 12.70 -13.87 1.29
N ILE A 271 13.36 -13.58 2.39
CA ILE A 271 13.65 -12.21 2.83
C ILE A 271 14.47 -11.46 1.77
N ALA A 272 15.54 -12.10 1.25
CA ALA A 272 16.36 -11.51 0.20
C ALA A 272 15.57 -11.17 -1.07
N MET A 273 14.64 -12.04 -1.49
CA MET A 273 13.76 -11.78 -2.61
C MET A 273 12.89 -10.52 -2.36
N HIS A 274 12.34 -10.36 -1.16
CA HIS A 274 11.57 -9.17 -0.79
C HIS A 274 12.42 -7.91 -0.83
N LEU A 275 13.66 -7.95 -0.33
CA LEU A 275 14.59 -6.82 -0.41
C LEU A 275 14.95 -6.45 -1.85
N MET A 276 15.20 -7.44 -2.71
CA MET A 276 15.47 -7.21 -4.14
C MET A 276 14.25 -6.66 -4.89
N GLY A 277 13.06 -7.04 -4.48
CA GLY A 277 11.80 -6.57 -5.05
C GLY A 277 11.28 -5.26 -4.44
N ALA A 278 11.90 -4.79 -3.38
CA ALA A 278 11.47 -3.59 -2.68
C ALA A 278 11.70 -2.32 -3.52
N ARG A 279 10.76 -1.39 -3.43
CA ARG A 279 10.91 -0.07 -4.04
C ARG A 279 11.72 0.83 -3.12
N SER A 280 12.59 1.64 -3.70
CA SER A 280 13.42 2.59 -2.97
C SER A 280 13.00 4.03 -3.20
N LEU A 281 13.20 4.87 -2.18
CA LEU A 281 13.12 6.31 -2.29
C LEU A 281 14.49 6.86 -2.69
N TYR A 282 14.51 7.68 -3.74
CA TYR A 282 15.73 8.29 -4.24
C TYR A 282 16.06 9.54 -3.42
N ARG A 283 17.27 9.64 -2.89
CA ARG A 283 17.82 10.87 -2.32
C ARG A 283 18.53 11.68 -3.39
N LYS A 284 18.25 13.00 -3.44
CA LYS A 284 18.87 13.94 -4.39
C LYS A 284 20.41 14.01 -4.28
N ASP A 285 20.97 13.62 -3.15
CA ASP A 285 22.39 13.78 -2.81
C ASP A 285 23.25 12.56 -3.20
N ASP A 286 22.66 11.50 -3.70
CA ASP A 286 23.39 10.31 -4.06
C ASP A 286 24.15 10.49 -5.38
N HIS A 287 25.47 10.57 -5.32
CA HIS A 287 26.42 10.50 -6.42
C HIS A 287 26.36 9.19 -7.24
N GLN A 288 25.19 8.53 -7.29
CA GLN A 288 24.99 7.18 -7.80
C GLN A 288 24.72 7.08 -9.31
N ILE A 289 24.93 8.14 -10.09
CA ILE A 289 24.94 8.00 -11.56
C ILE A 289 25.95 6.92 -11.98
N ALA A 290 27.06 6.77 -11.27
CA ALA A 290 28.03 5.71 -11.51
C ALA A 290 27.45 4.31 -11.27
N SER A 291 26.76 4.08 -10.15
CA SER A 291 26.16 2.77 -9.80
C SER A 291 25.00 2.37 -10.75
N VAL A 292 24.23 3.34 -11.22
CA VAL A 292 23.16 3.12 -12.22
C VAL A 292 23.76 2.74 -13.58
N MET A 293 24.91 3.30 -13.93
CA MET A 293 25.59 3.02 -15.20
C MET A 293 26.30 1.66 -15.21
N ASP A 294 26.59 1.08 -14.07
CA ASP A 294 27.15 -0.29 -13.98
C ASP A 294 26.14 -1.36 -14.42
N ASN A 295 24.84 -1.04 -14.49
CA ASN A 295 23.82 -1.96 -14.97
C ASN A 295 23.38 -1.59 -16.41
N PHE A 296 24.25 -1.85 -17.37
CA PHE A 296 24.02 -1.59 -18.81
C PHE A 296 22.69 -2.12 -19.33
N HIS A 297 22.22 -3.24 -18.77
CA HIS A 297 20.95 -3.84 -19.17
C HIS A 297 19.75 -2.95 -18.80
N LEU A 298 19.67 -2.47 -17.57
CA LEU A 298 18.58 -1.58 -17.11
C LEU A 298 18.59 -0.24 -17.86
N VAL A 299 19.78 0.31 -18.10
CA VAL A 299 19.95 1.54 -18.91
C VAL A 299 19.33 1.36 -20.29
N ARG A 300 19.61 0.24 -20.97
CA ARG A 300 19.08 -0.06 -22.29
C ARG A 300 17.57 -0.24 -22.27
N LEU A 301 17.03 -0.95 -21.29
CA LEU A 301 15.58 -1.15 -21.14
C LEU A 301 14.85 0.17 -20.89
N ALA A 302 15.37 1.01 -20.01
CA ALA A 302 14.81 2.35 -19.76
C ALA A 302 14.80 3.21 -21.03
N ARG A 303 15.92 3.23 -21.76
CA ARG A 303 16.01 3.94 -23.05
C ARG A 303 15.02 3.40 -24.07
N SER A 304 14.77 2.10 -24.10
CA SER A 304 13.80 1.49 -25.00
C SER A 304 12.37 1.98 -24.71
N ILE A 305 11.99 2.04 -23.44
CA ILE A 305 10.69 2.59 -23.00
C ILE A 305 10.58 4.06 -23.41
N MET A 306 11.59 4.87 -23.10
CA MET A 306 11.61 6.31 -23.42
C MET A 306 11.48 6.55 -24.92
N LYS A 307 12.23 5.79 -25.73
CA LYS A 307 12.20 5.89 -27.20
C LYS A 307 10.82 5.55 -27.76
N CYS A 308 10.21 4.48 -27.29
CA CYS A 308 8.87 4.10 -27.72
C CYS A 308 7.83 5.16 -27.32
N ALA A 309 7.90 5.66 -26.09
CA ALA A 309 7.01 6.73 -25.62
C ALA A 309 7.21 8.05 -26.40
N GLU A 310 8.46 8.40 -26.76
CA GLU A 310 8.76 9.55 -27.63
C GLU A 310 8.14 9.39 -29.01
N GLN A 311 8.23 8.20 -29.62
CA GLN A 311 7.63 7.90 -30.92
C GLN A 311 6.10 7.99 -30.90
N GLU A 312 5.45 7.50 -29.84
CA GLU A 312 3.99 7.53 -29.69
C GLU A 312 3.45 8.94 -29.39
N THR A 313 4.21 9.77 -28.68
CA THR A 313 3.75 11.09 -28.24
C THR A 313 4.26 12.26 -29.07
N GLY A 314 5.33 12.07 -29.84
CA GLY A 314 6.05 13.14 -30.54
C GLY A 314 6.78 14.13 -29.63
N LYS A 315 6.80 13.90 -28.30
CA LYS A 315 7.48 14.78 -27.33
C LYS A 315 8.87 14.25 -27.05
N LYS A 316 9.87 15.13 -26.96
CA LYS A 316 11.27 14.77 -26.63
C LYS A 316 11.36 14.24 -25.20
N LEU A 317 11.48 12.93 -25.05
CA LEU A 317 11.61 12.24 -23.76
C LEU A 317 13.01 11.67 -23.55
N LEU A 318 13.75 11.36 -24.59
CA LEU A 318 15.09 10.75 -24.51
C LEU A 318 16.12 11.59 -23.77
N ASP A 319 15.94 12.91 -23.77
CA ASP A 319 16.80 13.86 -23.05
C ASP A 319 16.33 14.13 -21.60
N ASN A 320 15.19 13.60 -21.19
CA ASN A 320 14.65 13.79 -19.85
C ASN A 320 15.40 12.89 -18.85
N LYS A 321 16.32 13.52 -18.11
CA LYS A 321 17.19 12.84 -17.13
C LYS A 321 16.41 12.27 -15.94
N GLU A 322 15.35 12.96 -15.50
CA GLU A 322 14.54 12.51 -14.36
C GLU A 322 13.71 11.28 -14.71
N LEU A 323 13.11 11.27 -15.92
CA LEU A 323 12.44 10.10 -16.44
C LEU A 323 13.39 8.91 -16.56
N PHE A 324 14.56 9.14 -17.13
CA PHE A 324 15.58 8.11 -17.30
C PHE A 324 15.97 7.47 -15.97
N LEU A 325 16.37 8.27 -14.98
CA LEU A 325 16.76 7.79 -13.66
C LEU A 325 15.58 7.10 -12.94
N GLY A 326 14.38 7.67 -13.05
CA GLY A 326 13.17 7.08 -12.50
C GLY A 326 12.88 5.70 -13.05
N LEU A 327 12.96 5.54 -14.37
CA LEU A 327 12.74 4.24 -15.01
C LEU A 327 13.84 3.22 -14.68
N VAL A 328 15.12 3.61 -14.69
CA VAL A 328 16.21 2.68 -14.33
C VAL A 328 16.04 2.16 -12.90
N ASN A 329 15.78 3.05 -11.95
CA ASN A 329 15.58 2.67 -10.55
C ASN A 329 14.31 1.83 -10.33
N HIS A 330 13.26 2.06 -11.15
CA HIS A 330 12.03 1.28 -11.08
C HIS A 330 12.19 -0.11 -11.71
N LEU A 331 12.86 -0.21 -12.86
CA LEU A 331 12.95 -1.45 -13.63
C LEU A 331 13.72 -2.55 -12.91
N GLY A 332 14.77 -2.23 -12.16
CA GLY A 332 15.55 -3.22 -11.43
C GLY A 332 14.69 -4.06 -10.47
N PRO A 333 14.06 -3.45 -9.46
CA PRO A 333 13.12 -4.13 -8.58
C PRO A 333 11.94 -4.78 -9.32
N SER A 334 11.39 -4.11 -10.35
CA SER A 334 10.26 -4.60 -11.13
C SER A 334 10.58 -5.94 -11.82
N ILE A 335 11.72 -6.02 -12.52
CA ILE A 335 12.18 -7.25 -13.17
C ILE A 335 12.46 -8.34 -12.13
N SER A 336 13.00 -7.99 -10.97
CA SER A 336 13.21 -8.95 -9.87
C SER A 336 11.87 -9.54 -9.41
N ARG A 337 10.85 -8.71 -9.18
CA ARG A 337 9.52 -9.19 -8.81
C ARG A 337 8.90 -10.10 -9.87
N LEU A 338 8.99 -9.72 -11.14
CA LEU A 338 8.49 -10.54 -12.26
C LEU A 338 9.14 -11.92 -12.28
N ARG A 339 10.47 -11.98 -12.30
CA ARG A 339 11.23 -13.25 -12.37
C ARG A 339 11.04 -14.15 -11.16
N MET A 340 10.82 -13.54 -9.98
CA MET A 340 10.57 -14.26 -8.74
C MET A 340 9.08 -14.55 -8.54
N HIS A 341 8.21 -14.19 -9.49
CA HIS A 341 6.76 -14.33 -9.41
C HIS A 341 6.19 -13.76 -8.10
N MET A 342 6.73 -12.63 -7.65
CA MET A 342 6.26 -11.93 -6.46
C MET A 342 4.94 -11.21 -6.75
N ASP A 343 4.13 -11.01 -5.71
CA ASP A 343 2.92 -10.22 -5.83
C ASP A 343 3.26 -8.73 -6.06
N ILE A 344 2.59 -8.13 -7.05
CA ILE A 344 2.83 -6.75 -7.46
C ILE A 344 1.53 -5.98 -7.28
N ARG A 345 1.56 -5.00 -6.40
CA ARG A 345 0.42 -4.15 -6.09
C ARG A 345 0.69 -2.70 -6.48
N ASN A 346 -0.36 -2.06 -6.94
CA ASN A 346 -0.38 -0.62 -7.14
C ASN A 346 -1.72 -0.09 -6.61
N PRO A 347 -1.72 0.64 -5.49
CA PRO A 347 -2.95 1.15 -4.88
C PRO A 347 -3.72 2.10 -5.80
N LEU A 348 -3.03 2.78 -6.72
CA LEU A 348 -3.60 3.72 -7.67
C LEU A 348 -4.02 3.07 -9.00
N LEU A 349 -3.90 1.74 -9.15
CA LEU A 349 -4.19 1.06 -10.42
C LEU A 349 -5.60 1.38 -10.94
N LYS A 350 -6.61 1.24 -10.10
CA LYS A 350 -8.02 1.49 -10.49
C LYS A 350 -8.23 2.94 -10.91
N GLU A 351 -7.64 3.86 -10.20
CA GLU A 351 -7.71 5.29 -10.47
C GLU A 351 -6.99 5.64 -11.77
N MET A 352 -5.78 5.11 -11.98
CA MET A 352 -5.03 5.27 -13.22
C MET A 352 -5.81 4.73 -14.43
N GLN A 353 -6.43 3.56 -14.30
CA GLN A 353 -7.23 2.96 -15.36
C GLN A 353 -8.48 3.78 -15.70
N SER A 354 -9.16 4.34 -14.70
CA SER A 354 -10.39 5.11 -14.90
C SER A 354 -10.13 6.55 -15.35
N THR A 355 -9.12 7.21 -14.77
CA THR A 355 -8.88 8.65 -14.97
C THR A 355 -7.89 8.93 -16.10
N TYR A 356 -6.91 8.03 -16.30
CA TYR A 356 -5.83 8.20 -17.29
C TYR A 356 -5.70 7.00 -18.25
N PRO A 357 -6.78 6.54 -18.90
CA PRO A 357 -6.73 5.36 -19.77
C PRO A 357 -5.76 5.52 -20.95
N GLN A 358 -5.60 6.73 -21.49
CA GLN A 358 -4.66 7.01 -22.59
C GLN A 358 -3.20 6.87 -22.15
N LEU A 359 -2.90 7.27 -20.91
CA LEU A 359 -1.56 7.15 -20.33
C LEU A 359 -1.22 5.70 -20.03
N MET A 360 -2.19 4.92 -19.55
CA MET A 360 -2.06 3.48 -19.39
C MET A 360 -1.79 2.78 -20.73
N GLU A 361 -2.49 3.19 -21.79
CA GLU A 361 -2.25 2.63 -23.14
C GLU A 361 -0.87 3.00 -23.68
N LEU A 362 -0.43 4.24 -23.48
CA LEU A 362 0.94 4.66 -23.82
C LEU A 362 1.99 3.79 -23.11
N ALA A 363 1.82 3.56 -21.81
CA ALA A 363 2.73 2.74 -21.02
C ALA A 363 2.75 1.29 -21.50
N ARG A 364 1.58 0.68 -21.80
CA ARG A 364 1.50 -0.67 -22.39
C ARG A 364 2.28 -0.79 -23.69
N LYS A 365 2.18 0.21 -24.56
CA LYS A 365 2.96 0.25 -25.80
C LYS A 365 4.45 0.43 -25.54
N ALA A 366 4.80 1.34 -24.64
CA ALA A 366 6.17 1.68 -24.33
C ALA A 366 6.97 0.51 -23.72
N VAL A 367 6.32 -0.40 -22.99
CA VAL A 367 7.00 -1.57 -22.40
C VAL A 367 7.14 -2.76 -23.36
N LYS A 368 6.42 -2.79 -24.49
CA LYS A 368 6.44 -3.93 -25.42
C LYS A 368 7.85 -4.38 -25.84
N PRO A 369 8.77 -3.49 -26.19
CA PRO A 369 10.15 -3.89 -26.53
C PRO A 369 10.87 -4.57 -25.34
N VAL A 370 10.57 -4.13 -24.12
CA VAL A 370 11.14 -4.70 -22.90
C VAL A 370 10.55 -6.07 -22.60
N GLU A 371 9.25 -6.25 -22.76
CA GLU A 371 8.58 -7.55 -22.62
C GLU A 371 9.15 -8.59 -23.61
N GLN A 372 9.34 -8.18 -24.85
CA GLN A 372 9.94 -9.05 -25.88
C GLN A 372 11.37 -9.48 -25.54
N GLU A 373 12.16 -8.56 -24.98
CA GLU A 373 13.54 -8.85 -24.59
C GLU A 373 13.63 -9.75 -23.35
N LEU A 374 12.75 -9.53 -22.38
CA LEU A 374 12.74 -10.29 -21.11
C LEU A 374 12.05 -11.66 -21.25
N GLY A 375 11.18 -11.83 -22.25
CA GLY A 375 10.29 -13.00 -22.36
C GLY A 375 9.18 -13.02 -21.30
N GLU A 376 8.92 -11.90 -20.64
CA GLU A 376 7.97 -11.73 -19.55
C GLU A 376 6.98 -10.61 -19.84
N THR A 377 5.76 -10.71 -19.33
CA THR A 377 4.72 -9.67 -19.48
C THR A 377 4.60 -8.83 -18.23
N PHE A 378 4.56 -7.52 -18.35
CA PHE A 378 4.34 -6.63 -17.22
C PHE A 378 2.85 -6.67 -16.80
N PRO A 379 2.55 -6.97 -15.53
CA PRO A 379 1.18 -6.88 -15.02
C PRO A 379 0.70 -5.42 -14.98
N GLU A 380 -0.61 -5.21 -15.02
CA GLU A 380 -1.23 -3.89 -15.04
C GLU A 380 -0.75 -2.97 -13.90
N ALA A 381 -0.43 -3.52 -12.74
CA ALA A 381 0.13 -2.76 -11.62
C ALA A 381 1.49 -2.12 -11.96
N GLU A 382 2.37 -2.83 -12.67
CA GLU A 382 3.67 -2.27 -13.13
C GLU A 382 3.47 -1.32 -14.30
N ILE A 383 2.55 -1.60 -15.22
CA ILE A 383 2.17 -0.68 -16.29
C ILE A 383 1.73 0.67 -15.70
N ALA A 384 0.93 0.66 -14.63
CA ALA A 384 0.49 1.88 -13.97
C ALA A 384 1.65 2.68 -13.36
N TYR A 385 2.65 2.02 -12.77
CA TYR A 385 3.85 2.73 -12.27
C TYR A 385 4.67 3.36 -13.41
N ILE A 386 4.84 2.65 -14.52
CA ILE A 386 5.53 3.20 -15.70
C ILE A 386 4.73 4.37 -16.28
N ALA A 387 3.40 4.27 -16.32
CA ALA A 387 2.52 5.35 -16.73
C ALA A 387 2.70 6.60 -15.86
N MET A 388 2.85 6.46 -14.54
CA MET A 388 3.12 7.57 -13.63
C MET A 388 4.46 8.26 -13.94
N HIS A 389 5.54 7.48 -14.21
CA HIS A 389 6.82 8.05 -14.61
C HIS A 389 6.72 8.82 -15.93
N LEU A 390 6.00 8.27 -16.93
CA LEU A 390 5.76 8.94 -18.19
C LEU A 390 4.92 10.21 -18.04
N SER A 391 3.88 10.18 -17.18
CA SER A 391 3.04 11.34 -16.90
C SER A 391 3.86 12.51 -16.36
N ALA A 392 4.70 12.27 -15.37
CA ALA A 392 5.57 13.29 -14.80
C ALA A 392 6.40 13.99 -15.89
N ALA A 393 7.05 13.20 -16.77
CA ALA A 393 7.87 13.75 -17.85
C ALA A 393 7.10 14.47 -18.97
N LEU A 394 5.86 14.04 -19.24
CA LEU A 394 5.00 14.65 -20.26
C LEU A 394 4.38 15.98 -19.81
N THR A 395 4.37 16.23 -18.50
CA THR A 395 3.69 17.37 -17.87
C THR A 395 4.64 18.53 -17.55
N GLU A 396 5.97 18.31 -17.56
CA GLU A 396 6.97 19.36 -17.26
C GLU A 396 6.91 20.55 -18.23
N ARG A 397 6.61 21.73 -17.70
CA ARG A 397 6.80 23.05 -18.36
C ARG A 397 7.81 23.87 -17.58
N HIS A 398 8.63 24.63 -18.31
CA HIS A 398 9.66 25.54 -17.78
C HIS A 398 9.14 26.94 -17.44
N GLU A 399 9.77 27.55 -16.39
CA GLU A 399 9.91 28.99 -16.04
C GLU A 399 8.82 29.63 -15.15
N ALA A 400 9.11 30.61 -14.36
CA ALA A 400 10.15 31.28 -13.57
C ALA A 400 9.52 32.32 -12.62
N LYS A 401 10.04 32.42 -11.39
CA LYS A 401 10.16 33.56 -10.45
C LYS A 401 8.94 34.27 -9.84
N MET A 402 8.59 33.82 -8.65
CA MET A 402 8.32 34.60 -7.41
C MET A 402 8.76 33.72 -6.24
N GLN A 403 9.12 34.28 -5.06
CA GLN A 403 9.60 33.42 -3.95
C GLN A 403 8.51 32.42 -3.55
N PRO A 404 8.60 31.17 -3.98
CA PRO A 404 7.51 30.21 -3.82
C PRO A 404 7.43 29.68 -2.40
N ALA A 405 6.28 29.15 -2.01
CA ALA A 405 6.13 28.42 -0.76
C ALA A 405 6.98 27.15 -0.81
N ARG A 406 7.80 26.93 0.19
CA ARG A 406 8.71 25.78 0.28
C ARG A 406 7.95 24.58 0.82
N VAL A 407 7.77 23.57 0.00
CA VAL A 407 6.88 22.44 0.29
C VAL A 407 7.63 21.12 0.25
N ILE A 408 7.46 20.30 1.29
CA ILE A 408 7.84 18.89 1.28
C ILE A 408 6.68 18.11 0.67
N VAL A 409 6.95 17.27 -0.33
CA VAL A 409 5.97 16.31 -0.84
C VAL A 409 6.25 14.95 -0.22
N ALA A 410 5.27 14.44 0.55
CA ALA A 410 5.37 13.16 1.23
C ALA A 410 4.44 12.12 0.58
N CYS A 411 4.96 10.92 0.32
CA CYS A 411 4.18 9.86 -0.31
C CYS A 411 4.61 8.49 0.21
N GLN A 412 3.64 7.60 0.46
CA GLN A 412 3.91 6.23 0.92
C GLN A 412 4.23 5.25 -0.21
N THR A 413 3.81 5.52 -1.44
CA THR A 413 3.87 4.55 -2.55
C THR A 413 5.17 4.58 -3.36
N GLY A 414 6.14 5.44 -3.01
CA GLY A 414 7.45 5.51 -3.66
C GLY A 414 7.53 6.54 -4.80
N MET A 415 8.65 6.51 -5.56
CA MET A 415 9.07 7.58 -6.48
C MET A 415 8.09 7.92 -7.61
N GLY A 416 7.38 6.96 -8.15
CA GLY A 416 6.46 7.21 -9.27
C GLY A 416 5.33 8.15 -8.87
N THR A 417 4.69 7.87 -7.75
CA THR A 417 3.55 8.62 -7.22
C THR A 417 3.96 10.00 -6.72
N SER A 418 5.06 10.09 -5.97
CA SER A 418 5.57 11.38 -5.48
C SER A 418 6.00 12.29 -6.63
N ARG A 419 6.60 11.74 -7.68
CA ARG A 419 6.96 12.51 -8.89
C ARG A 419 5.74 12.97 -9.68
N MET A 420 4.74 12.13 -9.81
CA MET A 420 3.49 12.52 -10.46
C MET A 420 2.82 13.67 -9.73
N LEU A 421 2.68 13.57 -8.39
CA LEU A 421 2.17 14.64 -7.56
C LEU A 421 3.02 15.91 -7.68
N ALA A 422 4.34 15.79 -7.59
CA ALA A 422 5.26 16.90 -7.73
C ALA A 422 5.18 17.57 -9.12
N ALA A 423 5.03 16.80 -10.18
CA ALA A 423 4.85 17.31 -11.53
C ALA A 423 3.52 18.06 -11.68
N GLY A 424 2.43 17.48 -11.15
CA GLY A 424 1.13 18.14 -11.10
C GLY A 424 1.14 19.46 -10.32
N LEU A 425 1.83 19.48 -9.17
CA LEU A 425 2.01 20.69 -8.37
C LEU A 425 2.79 21.76 -9.12
N ARG A 426 3.94 21.42 -9.73
CA ARG A 426 4.76 22.36 -10.53
C ARG A 426 4.02 22.89 -11.75
N GLN A 427 3.13 22.08 -12.34
CA GLN A 427 2.33 22.51 -13.49
C GLN A 427 1.22 23.49 -13.08
N THR A 428 0.65 23.29 -11.90
CA THR A 428 -0.54 24.00 -11.47
C THR A 428 -0.20 25.27 -10.69
N TYR A 429 0.90 25.26 -9.93
CA TYR A 429 1.26 26.33 -8.98
C TYR A 429 2.70 26.83 -9.23
N GLU A 430 2.83 28.07 -9.69
CA GLU A 430 4.12 28.78 -9.76
C GLU A 430 4.61 29.23 -8.37
N GLU A 431 3.70 29.30 -7.40
CA GLU A 431 3.93 29.72 -6.02
C GLU A 431 4.46 28.62 -5.11
N ILE A 432 4.72 27.41 -5.63
CA ILE A 432 5.24 26.27 -4.85
C ILE A 432 6.65 25.90 -5.29
N GLU A 433 7.60 25.93 -4.35
CA GLU A 433 8.92 25.30 -4.47
C GLU A 433 8.90 23.96 -3.74
N ILE A 434 8.99 22.84 -4.46
CA ILE A 434 9.13 21.54 -3.84
C ILE A 434 10.57 21.35 -3.41
N VAL A 435 10.81 21.43 -2.09
CA VAL A 435 12.16 21.33 -1.50
C VAL A 435 12.65 19.90 -1.40
N ASP A 436 11.74 18.93 -1.18
CA ASP A 436 12.10 17.51 -1.21
C ASP A 436 10.90 16.61 -1.44
N LEU A 437 11.20 15.35 -1.86
CA LEU A 437 10.24 14.25 -2.05
C LEU A 437 10.62 13.14 -1.09
N VAL A 438 9.77 12.89 -0.09
CA VAL A 438 10.12 12.02 1.02
C VAL A 438 9.02 11.00 1.34
N SER A 439 9.38 10.02 2.14
CA SER A 439 8.44 9.15 2.84
C SER A 439 7.64 9.93 3.88
N ALA A 440 6.37 9.60 4.07
CA ALA A 440 5.56 10.17 5.15
C ALA A 440 6.21 9.94 6.52
N LEU A 441 6.90 8.81 6.71
CA LEU A 441 7.64 8.45 7.94
C LEU A 441 8.84 9.36 8.22
N GLN A 442 9.44 9.96 7.21
CA GLN A 442 10.59 10.84 7.37
C GLN A 442 10.24 12.27 7.80
N VAL A 443 8.96 12.64 7.73
CA VAL A 443 8.51 13.98 8.12
C VAL A 443 8.50 14.09 9.65
N ASN A 444 9.58 14.64 10.20
CA ASN A 444 9.73 14.95 11.62
C ASN A 444 10.25 16.38 11.82
N ARG A 445 10.34 16.81 13.11
CA ARG A 445 10.71 18.20 13.45
C ARG A 445 12.09 18.61 12.96
N ASP A 446 13.08 17.73 13.05
CA ASP A 446 14.45 18.04 12.66
C ASP A 446 14.59 18.08 11.13
N TYR A 447 13.87 17.18 10.44
CA TYR A 447 13.82 17.16 9.00
C TYR A 447 13.14 18.42 8.42
N ALA A 448 11.97 18.77 8.96
CA ALA A 448 11.23 19.96 8.55
C ALA A 448 12.05 21.25 8.71
N ARG A 449 12.80 21.37 9.83
CA ARG A 449 13.71 22.51 10.07
C ARG A 449 14.87 22.53 9.08
N ARG A 450 15.50 21.41 8.78
CA ARG A 450 16.61 21.36 7.81
C ARG A 450 16.19 21.78 6.42
N MET A 451 14.97 21.42 6.01
CA MET A 451 14.43 21.75 4.69
C MET A 451 13.85 23.16 4.62
N GLU A 452 13.71 23.84 5.76
CA GLU A 452 13.08 25.18 5.84
C GLU A 452 11.74 25.20 5.10
N ALA A 453 10.94 24.13 5.27
CA ALA A 453 9.68 23.99 4.59
C ALA A 453 8.56 24.71 5.33
N ASP A 454 7.60 25.25 4.58
CA ASP A 454 6.44 25.97 5.11
C ASP A 454 5.31 25.01 5.48
N PHE A 455 5.08 23.99 4.64
CA PHE A 455 4.08 22.97 4.87
C PHE A 455 4.39 21.68 4.09
N VAL A 456 3.60 20.66 4.32
CA VAL A 456 3.73 19.34 3.68
C VAL A 456 2.50 19.10 2.81
N ILE A 457 2.70 18.64 1.58
CA ILE A 457 1.64 18.03 0.76
C ILE A 457 1.88 16.53 0.78
N SER A 458 0.87 15.79 1.21
CA SER A 458 1.00 14.35 1.40
C SER A 458 -0.15 13.58 0.76
N THR A 459 0.12 12.36 0.31
CA THR A 459 -0.93 11.44 -0.15
C THR A 459 -1.63 10.72 0.99
N VAL A 460 -1.19 10.92 2.23
CA VAL A 460 -1.75 10.34 3.44
C VAL A 460 -1.70 11.36 4.59
N PRO A 461 -2.58 11.25 5.59
CA PRO A 461 -2.47 12.03 6.82
C PRO A 461 -1.15 11.77 7.54
N ILE A 462 -0.53 12.82 8.08
CA ILE A 462 0.69 12.74 8.90
C ILE A 462 0.43 13.45 10.24
N PRO A 463 -0.25 12.79 11.20
CA PRO A 463 -0.66 13.42 12.46
C PRO A 463 0.50 13.93 13.32
N TRP A 464 1.68 13.34 13.17
CA TRP A 464 2.92 13.71 13.88
C TRP A 464 3.74 14.82 13.20
N SER A 465 3.28 15.31 12.04
CA SER A 465 3.99 16.38 11.34
C SER A 465 4.08 17.65 12.17
N PRO A 466 5.28 18.27 12.27
CA PRO A 466 5.44 19.57 12.92
C PRO A 466 4.94 20.73 12.06
N LEU A 467 4.67 20.49 10.78
CA LEU A 467 4.18 21.46 9.80
C LEU A 467 2.73 21.14 9.44
N PRO A 468 1.96 22.14 8.94
CA PRO A 468 0.66 21.90 8.34
C PRO A 468 0.75 20.83 7.23
N VAL A 469 -0.20 19.90 7.19
CA VAL A 469 -0.25 18.84 6.18
C VAL A 469 -1.51 19.03 5.34
N VAL A 470 -1.32 19.16 4.03
CA VAL A 470 -2.40 19.15 3.06
C VAL A 470 -2.44 17.76 2.42
N VAL A 471 -3.49 17.00 2.74
CA VAL A 471 -3.68 15.66 2.17
C VAL A 471 -4.33 15.80 0.80
N THR A 472 -3.70 15.16 -0.21
CA THR A 472 -4.14 15.22 -1.61
C THR A 472 -4.09 13.85 -2.25
N THR A 473 -4.86 13.64 -3.31
CA THR A 473 -4.63 12.53 -4.21
C THR A 473 -3.40 12.82 -5.10
N PRO A 474 -2.68 11.81 -5.57
CA PRO A 474 -1.58 12.02 -6.50
C PRO A 474 -1.96 12.71 -7.81
N LEU A 475 -3.24 12.72 -8.13
CA LEU A 475 -3.81 13.23 -9.38
C LEU A 475 -4.30 14.67 -9.29
N LEU A 476 -4.30 15.27 -8.09
CA LEU A 476 -4.69 16.65 -7.83
C LEU A 476 -6.08 17.01 -8.40
N ASP A 477 -7.11 16.39 -7.84
CA ASP A 477 -8.48 16.73 -8.20
C ASP A 477 -8.88 18.18 -7.81
N ALA A 478 -10.11 18.60 -8.16
CA ALA A 478 -10.58 19.94 -7.86
C ALA A 478 -10.65 20.24 -6.34
N ALA A 479 -10.96 19.22 -5.52
CA ALA A 479 -11.01 19.37 -4.07
C ALA A 479 -9.60 19.48 -3.47
N ASP A 480 -8.63 18.74 -4.03
CA ASP A 480 -7.20 18.82 -3.68
C ASP A 480 -6.67 20.24 -3.93
N LYS A 481 -6.94 20.77 -5.12
CA LYS A 481 -6.53 22.12 -5.52
C LYS A 481 -7.09 23.18 -4.55
N ALA A 482 -8.37 23.09 -4.21
CA ALA A 482 -8.98 24.03 -3.25
C ALA A 482 -8.32 23.95 -1.86
N ARG A 483 -7.89 22.77 -1.39
CA ARG A 483 -7.17 22.61 -0.12
C ARG A 483 -5.78 23.24 -0.16
N ILE A 484 -5.06 23.03 -1.27
CA ILE A 484 -3.71 23.61 -1.47
C ILE A 484 -3.80 25.14 -1.54
N GLU A 485 -4.73 25.70 -2.33
CA GLU A 485 -4.92 27.15 -2.46
C GLU A 485 -5.24 27.78 -1.11
N LYS A 486 -6.08 27.14 -0.31
CA LYS A 486 -6.40 27.61 1.05
C LYS A 486 -5.14 27.67 1.94
N GLU A 487 -4.25 26.67 1.86
CA GLU A 487 -3.01 26.67 2.65
C GLU A 487 -2.00 27.69 2.10
N LEU A 488 -1.89 27.85 0.78
CA LEU A 488 -1.06 28.89 0.17
C LEU A 488 -1.47 30.29 0.61
N MET A 489 -2.78 30.59 0.63
CA MET A 489 -3.29 31.88 1.15
C MET A 489 -2.91 32.08 2.63
N ARG A 490 -3.04 31.02 3.44
CA ARG A 490 -2.66 31.07 4.85
C ARG A 490 -1.15 31.34 5.04
N GLN A 491 -0.30 30.72 4.23
CA GLN A 491 1.15 30.93 4.26
C GLN A 491 1.53 32.33 3.77
N ALA A 492 0.83 32.87 2.78
CA ALA A 492 1.03 34.24 2.29
C ALA A 492 0.73 35.28 3.39
N ASP A 493 -0.33 35.11 4.17
CA ASP A 493 -0.67 35.98 5.31
C ASP A 493 0.40 35.91 6.42
N HIS A 494 0.97 34.75 6.70
CA HIS A 494 2.05 34.59 7.67
C HIS A 494 3.37 35.23 7.20
N ARG A 495 3.67 35.23 5.90
CA ARG A 495 4.89 35.81 5.33
C ARG A 495 4.87 37.35 5.29
N THR A 496 3.71 37.96 5.06
CA THR A 496 3.56 39.41 5.11
C THR A 496 3.89 39.99 6.49
N HIS A 497 3.79 39.21 7.55
CA HIS A 497 4.20 39.62 8.91
C HIS A 497 5.70 39.41 9.24
N HIS A 498 6.47 38.70 8.41
CA HIS A 498 7.89 38.37 8.65
C HIS A 498 8.91 39.10 7.75
N VAL A 499 8.48 39.91 6.78
CA VAL A 499 9.39 40.57 5.80
C VAL A 499 10.10 41.83 6.33
N THR A 500 10.06 42.13 7.63
CA THR A 500 10.79 43.25 8.20
C THR A 500 12.12 42.89 8.89
N ALA A 501 12.63 41.68 8.76
CA ALA A 501 13.98 41.39 9.29
C ALA A 501 14.67 40.29 8.50
N VAL A 502 15.71 40.67 7.82
CA VAL A 502 16.92 39.97 7.34
C VAL A 502 17.13 40.07 5.83
N LYS A 503 17.88 41.10 5.46
CA LYS A 503 18.74 41.14 4.27
C LYS A 503 20.12 40.57 4.62
N ASP A 504 20.71 39.93 3.62
CA ASP A 504 22.10 39.52 3.47
C ASP A 504 22.54 38.18 4.10
N ARG A 505 22.75 37.19 3.23
CA ARG A 505 24.00 36.42 3.12
C ARG A 505 24.01 35.46 1.90
N GLU A 506 24.88 35.82 0.98
CA GLU A 506 25.75 35.01 0.10
C GLU A 506 25.22 33.81 -0.67
N ALA A 507 25.15 34.00 -1.99
CA ALA A 507 25.09 32.96 -3.02
C ALA A 507 26.44 32.26 -3.15
N ILE A 508 26.52 30.95 -3.02
CA ILE A 508 27.68 30.09 -3.34
C ILE A 508 27.32 29.16 -4.52
N PRO A 509 28.27 28.74 -5.33
CA PRO A 509 28.11 28.65 -6.77
C PRO A 509 27.56 27.30 -7.25
N PHE A 510 26.29 27.24 -7.51
CA PHE A 510 25.60 26.16 -8.23
C PHE A 510 26.05 26.03 -9.70
N VAL A 511 26.53 27.13 -10.29
CA VAL A 511 26.97 27.19 -11.72
C VAL A 511 28.23 26.38 -12.00
N GLU A 512 29.10 26.16 -11.01
CA GLU A 512 30.34 25.41 -11.20
C GLU A 512 30.14 23.90 -11.16
N SER A 513 29.12 23.43 -10.42
CA SER A 513 28.67 22.02 -10.43
C SER A 513 28.03 21.65 -11.78
N LEU A 514 27.25 22.55 -12.38
CA LEU A 514 26.61 22.35 -13.67
C LEU A 514 27.64 22.25 -14.83
N ARG A 515 28.71 23.04 -14.82
CA ARG A 515 29.77 22.96 -15.83
C ARG A 515 30.58 21.65 -15.78
N ARG A 516 30.77 21.06 -14.59
CA ARG A 516 31.37 19.73 -14.44
C ARG A 516 30.43 18.62 -14.94
N MET A 517 29.11 18.80 -14.77
CA MET A 517 28.10 17.86 -15.28
C MET A 517 27.99 17.88 -16.81
N ASP A 518 28.13 19.04 -17.47
CA ASP A 518 28.11 19.12 -18.94
C ASP A 518 29.31 18.43 -19.59
N ALA A 519 30.50 18.55 -18.99
CA ALA A 519 31.68 17.81 -19.46
C ALA A 519 31.52 16.28 -19.32
N TYR A 520 30.85 15.83 -18.23
CA TYR A 520 30.55 14.42 -18.00
C TYR A 520 29.48 13.90 -18.98
N ASN A 521 28.45 14.69 -19.27
CA ASN A 521 27.42 14.37 -20.27
C ASN A 521 28.00 14.27 -21.70
N GLN A 522 28.97 15.14 -22.07
CA GLN A 522 29.65 15.04 -23.37
C GLN A 522 30.50 13.77 -23.46
N ALA A 523 31.17 13.36 -22.38
CA ALA A 523 31.93 12.12 -22.34
C ALA A 523 31.02 10.89 -22.46
N ILE A 524 29.85 10.90 -21.79
CA ILE A 524 28.85 9.84 -21.90
C ILE A 524 28.22 9.78 -23.29
N GLN A 525 27.89 10.92 -23.92
CA GLN A 525 27.37 10.94 -25.26
C GLN A 525 28.43 10.48 -26.29
N SER A 526 29.70 10.77 -26.06
CA SER A 526 30.80 10.28 -26.87
C SER A 526 30.96 8.76 -26.76
N LEU A 527 30.87 8.21 -25.54
CA LEU A 527 30.89 6.77 -25.32
C LEU A 527 29.68 6.07 -25.94
N LEU A 528 28.47 6.62 -25.78
CA LEU A 528 27.26 6.04 -26.38
C LEU A 528 27.27 6.09 -27.92
N ARG A 529 27.89 7.11 -28.56
CA ARG A 529 28.05 7.15 -30.01
C ARG A 529 29.06 6.15 -30.57
N HIS A 530 29.93 5.59 -29.74
CA HIS A 530 30.87 4.54 -30.13
C HIS A 530 30.32 3.13 -29.95
N PHE A 531 29.19 2.96 -29.26
CA PHE A 531 28.55 1.66 -28.96
C PHE A 531 27.20 1.49 -29.69
N PHE A 532 26.78 2.48 -30.45
CA PHE A 532 25.67 2.43 -31.42
C PHE A 532 26.13 2.96 -32.77
#